data_3d16ae4dca185a551a02e434cbc27187
#
_entry.id   3d16ae4dca185a551a02e434cbc27187
#
_cell.length_a   1.000
_cell.length_b   1.000
_cell.length_c   1.000
_cell.angle_alpha   90.00
_cell.angle_beta   90.00
_cell.angle_gamma   90.00
#
_symmetry.space_group_name_H-M   'P 1'
#
loop_
_entity.id
_entity.type
_entity.pdbx_description
1 polymer ?
#
loop_
_entity_poly.entity_id
_entity_poly.type
_entity_poly.pdbx_seq_one_letter_code
_entity_poly.pdbx_strand_id
1 'polypeptide(L)'
;MLAKRMMAISLAAMMLSMLPPVSADDNIQSANPLTDGVTSNGYVCNPDCDAGNDQADFWKIEARKGDIVQIAFSGTMNGPAWWCPGDGWTGRFSILNSQGATIVDTAADDNAASKVLSTSINTAGYVFVKIKSEDSWCNDGFDYTLTPSIDKSNRDTDEDGFIDNEDDCDDLVGTSTNDRKGCTDVDGDGWSDPDSSWGPQNGADAFVTDSTQWLDSDNDGFGDNLDGFQGDHCPFRRGYSQQDRFGCLDSDGDGYSD
;
A
#
# COMPACT_ATOMS: atom_id res chain seq x y z
N MET A 1 29.67 -28.63 -15.66
CA MET A 1 28.30 -28.45 -15.15
C MET A 1 27.75 -27.02 -15.24
N LEU A 2 28.51 -26.01 -15.71
CA LEU A 2 28.07 -24.61 -15.82
C LEU A 2 27.27 -24.30 -17.12
N ALA A 3 27.44 -25.07 -18.17
CA ALA A 3 26.82 -24.78 -19.49
C ALA A 3 25.31 -25.11 -19.59
N LYS A 4 24.74 -25.92 -18.68
CA LYS A 4 23.31 -26.28 -18.71
C LYS A 4 22.39 -25.28 -18.00
N ARG A 5 22.92 -24.37 -17.18
CA ARG A 5 22.10 -23.35 -16.46
C ARG A 5 21.87 -22.07 -17.27
N MET A 6 22.72 -21.76 -18.24
CA MET A 6 22.56 -20.55 -19.07
C MET A 6 21.50 -20.71 -20.19
N MET A 7 21.18 -21.95 -20.61
CA MET A 7 20.20 -22.19 -21.67
C MET A 7 18.75 -22.15 -21.19
N ALA A 8 18.49 -22.33 -19.90
CA ALA A 8 17.13 -22.31 -19.35
C ALA A 8 16.59 -20.88 -19.14
N ILE A 9 17.46 -19.90 -18.91
CA ILE A 9 17.06 -18.49 -18.72
C ILE A 9 16.70 -17.82 -20.05
N SER A 10 17.34 -18.22 -21.16
CA SER A 10 17.05 -17.67 -22.49
C SER A 10 15.71 -18.16 -23.08
N LEU A 11 15.24 -19.38 -22.72
CA LEU A 11 13.94 -19.89 -23.18
C LEU A 11 12.75 -19.28 -22.42
N ALA A 12 12.90 -18.97 -21.13
CA ALA A 12 11.85 -18.34 -20.35
C ALA A 12 11.63 -16.87 -20.78
N ALA A 13 12.69 -16.16 -21.14
CA ALA A 13 12.58 -14.78 -21.63
C ALA A 13 12.00 -14.70 -23.06
N MET A 14 12.18 -15.73 -23.89
CA MET A 14 11.58 -15.79 -25.25
C MET A 14 10.10 -16.24 -25.24
N MET A 15 9.63 -16.94 -24.22
CA MET A 15 8.22 -17.32 -24.12
C MET A 15 7.30 -16.21 -23.57
N LEU A 16 7.86 -15.18 -22.95
CA LEU A 16 7.06 -14.06 -22.45
C LEU A 16 6.63 -13.08 -23.57
N SER A 17 7.25 -13.16 -24.74
CA SER A 17 6.94 -12.29 -25.89
C SER A 17 5.88 -12.85 -26.87
N MET A 18 5.25 -13.98 -26.54
CA MET A 18 4.24 -14.65 -27.39
C MET A 18 2.88 -14.85 -26.71
N LEU A 19 2.59 -14.16 -25.63
CA LEU A 19 1.21 -14.10 -25.16
C LEU A 19 0.44 -13.21 -26.14
N PRO A 20 -0.71 -13.68 -26.69
CA PRO A 20 -1.54 -12.81 -27.51
C PRO A 20 -1.94 -11.59 -26.69
N PRO A 21 -2.11 -10.40 -27.30
CA PRO A 21 -2.64 -9.25 -26.61
C PRO A 21 -3.95 -9.67 -25.94
N VAL A 22 -4.07 -9.37 -24.66
CA VAL A 22 -5.31 -9.59 -23.94
C VAL A 22 -6.29 -8.57 -24.52
N SER A 23 -7.41 -9.02 -25.06
CA SER A 23 -8.54 -8.15 -25.42
C SER A 23 -8.97 -7.48 -24.12
N ALA A 24 -8.73 -6.19 -24.00
CA ALA A 24 -9.17 -5.42 -22.85
C ALA A 24 -10.63 -5.03 -23.03
N ASP A 25 -11.32 -4.79 -21.94
CA ASP A 25 -12.77 -4.65 -21.93
C ASP A 25 -13.21 -3.19 -22.12
N ASP A 26 -14.34 -3.00 -22.80
CA ASP A 26 -14.88 -1.69 -23.20
C ASP A 26 -15.41 -0.83 -22.04
N ASN A 27 -15.34 -1.29 -20.78
CA ASN A 27 -15.88 -0.55 -19.64
C ASN A 27 -15.21 -0.91 -18.31
N ILE A 28 -15.43 -0.05 -17.29
CA ILE A 28 -14.81 -0.24 -15.96
C ILE A 28 -15.27 -1.49 -15.20
N GLN A 29 -16.45 -2.06 -15.53
CA GLN A 29 -16.98 -3.26 -14.85
C GLN A 29 -16.22 -4.52 -15.27
N SER A 30 -15.77 -4.56 -16.51
CA SER A 30 -15.03 -5.67 -17.11
C SER A 30 -13.50 -5.44 -17.19
N ALA A 31 -13.01 -4.32 -16.65
CA ALA A 31 -11.61 -3.91 -16.72
C ALA A 31 -10.62 -5.01 -16.30
N ASN A 32 -9.61 -5.24 -17.12
CA ASN A 32 -8.56 -6.22 -16.88
C ASN A 32 -7.65 -5.80 -15.71
N PRO A 33 -7.17 -6.74 -14.89
CA PRO A 33 -6.29 -6.40 -13.78
C PRO A 33 -4.88 -6.04 -14.25
N LEU A 34 -4.30 -4.99 -13.67
CA LEU A 34 -2.88 -4.68 -13.72
C LEU A 34 -2.19 -5.19 -12.45
N THR A 35 -0.95 -5.62 -12.59
CA THR A 35 -0.11 -6.04 -11.47
C THR A 35 1.06 -5.07 -11.32
N ASP A 36 1.31 -4.60 -10.11
CA ASP A 36 2.42 -3.69 -9.78
C ASP A 36 3.76 -4.20 -10.33
N GLY A 37 4.46 -3.34 -11.07
CA GLY A 37 5.73 -3.66 -11.72
C GLY A 37 5.66 -4.58 -12.95
N VAL A 38 4.48 -5.05 -13.37
CA VAL A 38 4.32 -5.98 -14.49
C VAL A 38 3.78 -5.25 -15.72
N THR A 39 4.50 -5.35 -16.84
CA THR A 39 4.06 -4.76 -18.11
C THR A 39 2.92 -5.58 -18.73
N SER A 40 1.84 -4.90 -19.08
CA SER A 40 0.70 -5.42 -19.83
C SER A 40 0.66 -4.80 -21.23
N ASN A 41 0.14 -5.53 -22.19
CA ASN A 41 0.03 -5.09 -23.60
C ASN A 41 -1.45 -5.00 -23.98
N GLY A 42 -1.80 -4.04 -24.81
CA GLY A 42 -3.12 -3.88 -25.38
C GLY A 42 -3.08 -3.27 -26.77
N TYR A 43 -4.24 -3.16 -27.39
CA TYR A 43 -4.45 -2.59 -28.70
C TYR A 43 -5.79 -1.85 -28.71
N VAL A 44 -5.79 -0.64 -29.22
CA VAL A 44 -7.01 0.12 -29.46
C VAL A 44 -7.05 0.61 -30.91
N CYS A 45 -8.24 0.70 -31.46
CA CYS A 45 -8.43 1.16 -32.82
C CYS A 45 -9.62 2.11 -32.96
N ASN A 46 -9.71 2.80 -34.09
CA ASN A 46 -10.85 3.62 -34.48
C ASN A 46 -12.09 2.74 -34.75
N PRO A 47 -13.33 3.28 -34.62
CA PRO A 47 -14.61 2.58 -34.87
C PRO A 47 -14.70 1.83 -36.20
N ASP A 48 -13.91 2.18 -37.18
CA ASP A 48 -13.96 1.63 -38.53
C ASP A 48 -12.93 0.50 -38.78
N CYS A 49 -12.19 0.05 -37.75
CA CYS A 49 -11.26 -1.06 -37.92
C CYS A 49 -11.96 -2.42 -37.94
N ASP A 50 -11.44 -3.37 -38.74
CA ASP A 50 -12.00 -4.71 -38.91
C ASP A 50 -12.01 -5.58 -37.63
N ALA A 51 -11.39 -5.13 -36.54
CA ALA A 51 -11.24 -5.85 -35.27
C ALA A 51 -12.43 -5.68 -34.28
N GLY A 52 -13.51 -4.98 -34.69
CA GLY A 52 -14.75 -4.99 -33.93
C GLY A 52 -14.89 -3.93 -32.84
N ASN A 53 -14.77 -2.66 -33.17
CA ASN A 53 -15.23 -1.53 -32.34
C ASN A 53 -14.46 -1.32 -31.02
N ASP A 54 -13.19 -1.66 -30.96
CA ASP A 54 -12.35 -1.57 -29.76
C ASP A 54 -11.75 -0.16 -29.59
N GLN A 55 -12.62 0.82 -29.31
CA GLN A 55 -12.23 2.23 -29.20
C GLN A 55 -11.50 2.59 -27.91
N ALA A 56 -11.67 1.81 -26.86
CA ALA A 56 -11.08 2.10 -25.57
C ALA A 56 -10.93 0.86 -24.69
N ASP A 57 -9.74 0.68 -24.21
CA ASP A 57 -9.40 -0.36 -23.22
C ASP A 57 -9.49 0.19 -21.80
N PHE A 58 -9.96 -0.66 -20.89
CA PHE A 58 -9.99 -0.39 -19.46
C PHE A 58 -9.19 -1.42 -18.68
N TRP A 59 -8.35 -0.91 -17.81
CA TRP A 59 -7.54 -1.68 -16.87
C TRP A 59 -7.81 -1.22 -15.46
N LYS A 60 -7.52 -2.06 -14.46
CA LYS A 60 -7.69 -1.70 -13.05
C LYS A 60 -6.50 -2.16 -12.22
N ILE A 61 -6.16 -1.36 -11.22
CA ILE A 61 -5.16 -1.68 -10.21
C ILE A 61 -5.73 -1.35 -8.84
N GLU A 62 -5.53 -2.23 -7.87
CA GLU A 62 -5.91 -1.96 -6.49
C GLU A 62 -4.85 -1.11 -5.82
N ALA A 63 -5.28 -0.07 -5.11
CA ALA A 63 -4.41 0.83 -4.37
C ALA A 63 -5.05 1.25 -3.05
N ARG A 64 -4.22 1.60 -2.06
CA ARG A 64 -4.65 2.02 -0.73
C ARG A 64 -4.44 3.53 -0.57
N LYS A 65 -5.06 4.10 0.46
CA LYS A 65 -4.84 5.50 0.84
C LYS A 65 -3.36 5.73 1.14
N GLY A 66 -2.83 6.86 0.69
CA GLY A 66 -1.40 7.17 0.80
C GLY A 66 -0.54 6.68 -0.37
N ASP A 67 -0.99 5.68 -1.14
CA ASP A 67 -0.26 5.20 -2.32
C ASP A 67 -0.14 6.30 -3.39
N ILE A 68 0.97 6.29 -4.12
CA ILE A 68 1.10 7.02 -5.37
C ILE A 68 1.15 6.01 -6.51
N VAL A 69 0.09 6.00 -7.33
CA VAL A 69 0.02 5.15 -8.52
C VAL A 69 0.64 5.88 -9.69
N GLN A 70 1.62 5.25 -10.31
CA GLN A 70 2.25 5.70 -11.55
C GLN A 70 2.00 4.66 -12.64
N ILE A 71 1.62 5.12 -13.83
CA ILE A 71 1.43 4.26 -15.00
C ILE A 71 2.32 4.79 -16.12
N ALA A 72 3.32 4.02 -16.49
CA ALA A 72 4.11 4.27 -17.68
C ALA A 72 3.37 3.66 -18.90
N PHE A 73 3.14 4.49 -19.89
CA PHE A 73 2.52 4.14 -21.17
C PHE A 73 3.54 4.25 -22.28
N SER A 74 3.50 3.31 -23.23
CA SER A 74 4.20 3.43 -24.51
C SER A 74 3.34 2.87 -25.63
N GLY A 75 3.10 3.66 -26.66
CA GLY A 75 2.32 3.30 -27.85
C GLY A 75 3.19 3.15 -29.09
N THR A 76 2.77 2.28 -29.99
CA THR A 76 3.39 2.10 -31.32
C THR A 76 2.31 1.92 -32.38
N MET A 77 2.48 2.58 -33.54
CA MET A 77 1.56 2.40 -34.66
C MET A 77 1.54 0.93 -35.12
N ASN A 78 0.34 0.41 -35.32
CA ASN A 78 0.14 -0.92 -35.90
C ASN A 78 -0.38 -0.75 -37.34
N GLY A 79 0.50 -0.96 -38.30
CA GLY A 79 0.16 -0.87 -39.73
C GLY A 79 1.21 -0.15 -40.57
N PRO A 80 1.17 -0.33 -41.88
CA PRO A 80 2.11 0.34 -42.76
C PRO A 80 1.69 1.80 -42.95
N ALA A 81 2.54 2.74 -42.50
CA ALA A 81 2.39 4.21 -42.58
C ALA A 81 2.05 4.79 -43.97
N TRP A 82 2.06 3.96 -45.02
CA TRP A 82 1.80 4.39 -46.39
C TRP A 82 0.31 4.48 -46.77
N TRP A 83 -0.61 3.96 -45.91
CA TRP A 83 -2.06 4.09 -46.09
C TRP A 83 -2.60 5.41 -45.53
N CYS A 84 -1.90 6.02 -44.57
CA CYS A 84 -2.24 7.30 -43.97
C CYS A 84 -1.01 8.24 -44.03
N PRO A 85 -0.70 8.80 -45.20
CA PRO A 85 0.48 9.66 -45.35
C PRO A 85 0.25 10.99 -44.63
N GLY A 86 0.93 11.16 -43.48
CA GLY A 86 0.97 12.41 -42.73
C GLY A 86 0.27 12.41 -41.39
N ASP A 87 -0.51 11.39 -41.09
CA ASP A 87 -1.26 11.28 -39.83
C ASP A 87 -0.76 10.06 -39.07
N GLY A 88 0.05 10.28 -38.03
CA GLY A 88 0.41 9.27 -37.03
C GLY A 88 -0.81 8.90 -36.20
N TRP A 89 -0.63 7.93 -35.25
CA TRP A 89 -1.67 7.63 -34.27
C TRP A 89 -1.79 8.74 -33.23
N THR A 90 -3.00 9.00 -32.76
CA THR A 90 -3.26 9.82 -31.57
C THR A 90 -4.13 9.05 -30.58
N GLY A 91 -3.74 9.10 -29.33
CA GLY A 91 -4.44 8.42 -28.26
C GLY A 91 -4.56 9.28 -27.01
N ARG A 92 -5.59 9.01 -26.20
CA ARG A 92 -5.75 9.57 -24.87
C ARG A 92 -5.56 8.49 -23.83
N PHE A 93 -4.75 8.83 -22.87
CA PHE A 93 -4.38 8.00 -21.76
C PHE A 93 -4.83 8.66 -20.45
N SER A 94 -5.66 7.99 -19.65
CA SER A 94 -6.31 8.57 -18.49
C SER A 94 -6.25 7.65 -17.30
N ILE A 95 -6.07 8.22 -16.09
CA ILE A 95 -6.33 7.53 -14.82
C ILE A 95 -7.69 8.02 -14.30
N LEU A 96 -8.54 7.08 -13.91
CA LEU A 96 -9.90 7.31 -13.43
C LEU A 96 -10.01 6.82 -11.97
N ASN A 97 -10.90 7.45 -11.21
CA ASN A 97 -11.27 6.98 -9.88
C ASN A 97 -12.21 5.76 -9.94
N SER A 98 -12.61 5.24 -8.78
CA SER A 98 -13.51 4.09 -8.65
C SER A 98 -14.90 4.29 -9.24
N GLN A 99 -15.32 5.53 -9.49
CA GLN A 99 -16.58 5.90 -10.13
C GLN A 99 -16.43 6.13 -11.65
N GLY A 100 -15.22 5.99 -12.21
CA GLY A 100 -14.93 6.22 -13.61
C GLY A 100 -14.74 7.69 -13.99
N ALA A 101 -14.63 8.60 -13.03
CA ALA A 101 -14.30 9.99 -13.30
C ALA A 101 -12.79 10.16 -13.51
N THR A 102 -12.39 10.92 -14.52
CA THR A 102 -10.98 11.20 -14.82
C THR A 102 -10.33 12.00 -13.70
N ILE A 103 -9.22 11.48 -13.19
CA ILE A 103 -8.35 12.16 -12.22
C ILE A 103 -7.26 12.95 -12.96
N VAL A 104 -6.57 12.27 -13.88
CA VAL A 104 -5.50 12.84 -14.69
C VAL A 104 -5.52 12.21 -16.07
N ASP A 105 -5.19 12.97 -17.10
CA ASP A 105 -5.08 12.47 -18.46
C ASP A 105 -3.99 13.19 -19.28
N THR A 106 -3.57 12.55 -20.37
CA THR A 106 -2.63 13.10 -21.35
C THR A 106 -2.94 12.55 -22.74
N ALA A 107 -2.54 13.30 -23.76
CA ALA A 107 -2.47 12.79 -25.12
C ALA A 107 -1.09 12.17 -25.40
N ALA A 108 -1.04 11.15 -26.25
CA ALA A 108 0.15 10.57 -26.81
C ALA A 108 -0.01 10.42 -28.32
N ASP A 109 1.09 10.53 -29.04
CA ASP A 109 1.17 10.44 -30.50
C ASP A 109 2.53 9.87 -30.93
N ASP A 110 2.77 9.74 -32.23
CA ASP A 110 4.04 9.24 -32.79
C ASP A 110 5.28 10.02 -32.34
N ASN A 111 5.11 11.30 -32.06
CA ASN A 111 6.23 12.17 -31.66
C ASN A 111 6.51 12.09 -30.17
N ALA A 112 5.52 11.64 -29.39
CA ALA A 112 5.58 11.55 -27.94
C ALA A 112 4.87 10.27 -27.46
N ALA A 113 5.31 9.13 -28.00
CA ALA A 113 4.72 7.80 -27.81
C ALA A 113 4.79 7.27 -26.36
N SER A 114 5.70 7.79 -25.55
CA SER A 114 5.84 7.37 -24.15
C SER A 114 5.41 8.47 -23.19
N LYS A 115 4.59 8.11 -22.21
CA LYS A 115 4.06 9.00 -21.17
C LYS A 115 4.09 8.31 -19.82
N VAL A 116 4.14 9.11 -18.75
CA VAL A 116 3.93 8.64 -17.40
C VAL A 116 2.84 9.52 -16.77
N LEU A 117 1.78 8.88 -16.27
CA LEU A 117 0.79 9.53 -15.43
C LEU A 117 0.98 9.11 -13.98
N SER A 118 0.76 10.03 -13.06
CA SER A 118 0.88 9.78 -11.62
C SER A 118 -0.28 10.43 -10.87
N THR A 119 -0.78 9.74 -9.85
CA THR A 119 -1.81 10.28 -8.96
C THR A 119 -1.65 9.73 -7.54
N SER A 120 -1.94 10.56 -6.54
CA SER A 120 -2.01 10.14 -5.14
C SER A 120 -3.40 9.58 -4.83
N ILE A 121 -3.46 8.54 -4.03
CA ILE A 121 -4.68 7.84 -3.66
C ILE A 121 -5.17 8.33 -2.31
N ASN A 122 -6.36 8.91 -2.28
CA ASN A 122 -6.98 9.45 -1.07
C ASN A 122 -8.00 8.50 -0.43
N THR A 123 -8.39 7.44 -1.15
CA THR A 123 -9.37 6.45 -0.69
C THR A 123 -9.01 5.10 -1.27
N ALA A 124 -8.94 4.07 -0.44
CA ALA A 124 -8.65 2.71 -0.85
C ALA A 124 -9.65 2.18 -1.89
N GLY A 125 -9.18 1.37 -2.83
CA GLY A 125 -10.01 0.73 -3.85
C GLY A 125 -9.34 0.63 -5.21
N TYR A 126 -10.17 0.39 -6.24
CA TYR A 126 -9.67 0.31 -7.61
C TYR A 126 -9.48 1.68 -8.23
N VAL A 127 -8.33 1.84 -8.88
CA VAL A 127 -8.03 2.91 -9.83
C VAL A 127 -8.09 2.28 -11.22
N PHE A 128 -8.72 2.98 -12.17
CA PHE A 128 -8.85 2.51 -13.53
C PHE A 128 -7.93 3.29 -14.46
N VAL A 129 -7.41 2.58 -15.46
CA VAL A 129 -6.64 3.17 -16.56
C VAL A 129 -7.47 3.00 -17.83
N LYS A 130 -7.69 4.09 -18.56
CA LYS A 130 -8.40 4.10 -19.82
C LYS A 130 -7.44 4.53 -20.93
N ILE A 131 -7.35 3.72 -21.96
CA ILE A 131 -6.67 4.02 -23.20
C ILE A 131 -7.73 4.18 -24.29
N LYS A 132 -7.67 5.25 -25.05
CA LYS A 132 -8.63 5.52 -26.11
C LYS A 132 -7.92 6.02 -27.36
N SER A 133 -8.31 5.51 -28.54
CA SER A 133 -7.94 6.11 -29.81
C SER A 133 -8.75 7.39 -30.03
N GLU A 134 -8.09 8.47 -30.46
CA GLU A 134 -8.71 9.76 -30.80
C GLU A 134 -8.71 10.03 -32.31
N ASP A 135 -8.16 9.12 -33.11
CA ASP A 135 -8.13 9.26 -34.57
C ASP A 135 -9.48 8.99 -35.19
N SER A 136 -9.87 9.87 -36.13
CA SER A 136 -11.17 9.80 -36.79
C SER A 136 -11.10 9.45 -38.28
N TRP A 137 -9.89 9.35 -38.87
CA TRP A 137 -9.74 9.32 -40.33
C TRP A 137 -8.97 8.11 -40.88
N CYS A 138 -8.21 7.42 -40.04
CA CYS A 138 -7.45 6.24 -40.44
C CYS A 138 -7.90 5.00 -39.65
N ASN A 139 -8.11 3.90 -40.35
CA ASN A 139 -8.53 2.60 -39.79
C ASN A 139 -7.44 1.90 -38.93
N ASP A 140 -6.34 2.59 -38.65
CA ASP A 140 -5.22 2.01 -37.95
C ASP A 140 -5.31 2.35 -36.46
N GLY A 141 -5.30 1.30 -35.64
CA GLY A 141 -5.13 1.42 -34.20
C GLY A 141 -3.66 1.48 -33.84
N PHE A 142 -3.40 1.52 -32.55
CA PHE A 142 -2.04 1.40 -32.03
C PHE A 142 -1.94 0.31 -30.97
N ASP A 143 -0.82 -0.39 -31.00
CA ASP A 143 -0.41 -1.25 -29.90
C ASP A 143 0.15 -0.40 -28.77
N TYR A 144 -0.08 -0.81 -27.55
CA TYR A 144 0.48 -0.11 -26.40
C TYR A 144 0.96 -1.08 -25.32
N THR A 145 1.81 -0.56 -24.45
CA THR A 145 2.21 -1.21 -23.20
C THR A 145 1.88 -0.32 -22.02
N LEU A 146 1.47 -0.94 -20.91
CA LEU A 146 1.29 -0.31 -19.61
C LEU A 146 2.20 -0.97 -18.59
N THR A 147 2.93 -0.17 -17.84
CA THR A 147 3.70 -0.65 -16.69
C THR A 147 3.28 0.17 -15.47
N PRO A 148 2.45 -0.41 -14.58
CA PRO A 148 2.08 0.24 -13.34
C PRO A 148 3.23 0.15 -12.32
N SER A 149 3.32 1.15 -11.45
CA SER A 149 4.19 1.17 -10.28
C SER A 149 3.44 1.84 -9.13
N ILE A 150 3.46 1.24 -7.95
CA ILE A 150 2.85 1.78 -6.74
C ILE A 150 3.95 2.14 -5.74
N ASP A 151 4.08 3.44 -5.48
CA ASP A 151 4.89 3.92 -4.37
C ASP A 151 4.03 3.88 -3.09
N LYS A 152 4.46 3.09 -2.13
CA LYS A 152 3.78 2.80 -0.86
C LYS A 152 4.38 3.56 0.32
N SER A 153 5.31 4.47 0.07
CA SER A 153 6.07 5.16 1.13
C SER A 153 5.21 6.01 2.08
N ASN A 154 4.04 6.42 1.65
CA ASN A 154 3.08 7.18 2.46
C ASN A 154 1.80 6.39 2.77
N ARG A 155 1.84 5.07 2.64
CA ARG A 155 0.72 4.22 2.99
C ARG A 155 0.51 4.24 4.49
N ASP A 156 -0.75 4.30 4.91
CA ASP A 156 -1.26 4.17 6.27
C ASP A 156 -2.38 3.14 6.17
N THR A 157 -2.08 1.90 6.52
CA THR A 157 -2.93 0.75 6.19
C THR A 157 -4.16 0.65 7.06
N ASP A 158 -4.05 0.99 8.35
CA ASP A 158 -5.15 0.94 9.32
C ASP A 158 -5.79 2.31 9.59
N GLU A 159 -5.22 3.37 8.99
CA GLU A 159 -5.71 4.75 9.05
C GLU A 159 -5.65 5.40 10.44
N ASP A 160 -4.68 5.03 11.27
CA ASP A 160 -4.50 5.57 12.61
C ASP A 160 -3.68 6.88 12.65
N GLY A 161 -3.00 7.19 11.54
CA GLY A 161 -2.21 8.42 11.37
C GLY A 161 -0.71 8.17 11.36
N PHE A 162 -0.25 6.96 11.65
CA PHE A 162 1.12 6.52 11.40
C PHE A 162 1.20 5.87 10.02
N ILE A 163 2.28 6.13 9.28
CA ILE A 163 2.50 5.46 7.99
C ILE A 163 3.14 4.09 8.24
N ASP A 164 2.82 3.07 7.42
CA ASP A 164 3.28 1.68 7.55
C ASP A 164 4.80 1.56 7.83
N ASN A 165 5.61 2.47 7.28
CA ASN A 165 7.07 2.47 7.49
C ASN A 165 7.52 2.99 8.87
N GLU A 166 6.64 3.63 9.61
CA GLU A 166 6.88 4.21 10.94
C GLU A 166 5.98 3.59 12.00
N ASP A 167 5.08 2.70 11.59
CA ASP A 167 4.12 1.98 12.41
C ASP A 167 4.66 0.58 12.74
N ASP A 168 4.66 0.22 14.00
CA ASP A 168 5.04 -1.10 14.48
C ASP A 168 3.86 -2.09 14.46
N CYS A 169 2.63 -1.58 14.21
CA CYS A 169 1.37 -2.33 14.20
C CYS A 169 0.50 -1.98 12.96
N ASP A 170 1.10 -1.88 11.80
CA ASP A 170 0.59 -1.34 10.52
C ASP A 170 -0.78 -1.86 10.03
N ASP A 171 -1.30 -2.93 10.61
CA ASP A 171 -2.64 -3.49 10.31
C ASP A 171 -3.64 -3.30 11.48
N LEU A 172 -3.26 -2.61 12.56
CA LEU A 172 -4.05 -2.50 13.79
C LEU A 172 -4.01 -1.09 14.39
N VAL A 173 -5.10 -0.34 14.23
CA VAL A 173 -5.27 1.03 14.74
C VAL A 173 -4.78 1.16 16.19
N GLY A 174 -3.86 2.09 16.43
CA GLY A 174 -3.27 2.35 17.73
C GLY A 174 -2.85 3.79 17.95
N THR A 175 -2.43 4.10 19.16
CA THR A 175 -2.07 5.47 19.57
C THR A 175 -0.76 5.54 20.33
N SER A 176 -0.11 4.40 20.59
CA SER A 176 1.14 4.34 21.34
C SER A 176 2.30 5.06 20.62
N THR A 177 3.21 5.64 21.40
CA THR A 177 4.30 6.47 20.88
C THR A 177 5.61 6.32 21.65
N ASN A 178 5.59 5.72 22.87
CA ASN A 178 6.73 5.69 23.77
C ASN A 178 7.64 4.47 23.58
N ASP A 179 7.07 3.31 23.23
CA ASP A 179 7.79 2.06 22.98
C ASP A 179 7.66 1.62 21.52
N ARG A 180 6.50 1.14 21.13
CA ARG A 180 6.11 0.86 19.74
C ARG A 180 5.17 1.97 19.26
N LYS A 181 5.33 2.42 18.04
CA LYS A 181 4.42 3.39 17.45
C LYS A 181 3.21 2.70 16.84
N GLY A 182 2.04 3.35 16.87
CA GLY A 182 0.84 2.91 16.18
C GLY A 182 0.21 1.64 16.74
N CYS A 183 0.65 1.15 17.90
CA CYS A 183 0.05 -0.02 18.52
C CYS A 183 -1.07 0.36 19.51
N THR A 184 -1.89 -0.62 19.88
CA THR A 184 -2.99 -0.42 20.84
C THR A 184 -2.45 0.16 22.14
N ASP A 185 -3.16 1.18 22.66
CA ASP A 185 -2.88 1.88 23.90
C ASP A 185 -4.23 2.29 24.49
N VAL A 186 -4.75 1.49 25.42
CA VAL A 186 -6.13 1.58 25.89
C VAL A 186 -6.35 2.77 26.83
N ASP A 187 -5.37 3.10 27.64
CA ASP A 187 -5.52 4.19 28.63
C ASP A 187 -4.90 5.52 28.20
N GLY A 188 -4.14 5.50 27.08
CA GLY A 188 -3.65 6.70 26.43
C GLY A 188 -2.40 7.29 27.07
N ASP A 189 -1.55 6.49 27.73
CA ASP A 189 -0.31 6.98 28.34
C ASP A 189 0.87 6.97 27.37
N GLY A 190 0.67 6.41 26.19
CA GLY A 190 1.64 6.32 25.10
C GLY A 190 2.45 5.04 25.07
N TRP A 191 2.30 4.13 26.05
CA TRP A 191 2.91 2.82 26.02
C TRP A 191 1.94 1.81 25.39
N SER A 192 2.48 0.87 24.60
CA SER A 192 1.63 -0.10 23.90
C SER A 192 1.15 -1.20 24.83
N ASP A 193 -0.12 -1.59 24.68
CA ASP A 193 -0.67 -2.78 25.35
C ASP A 193 0.12 -4.03 25.00
N PRO A 194 0.20 -5.02 25.90
CA PRO A 194 0.87 -6.29 25.62
C PRO A 194 0.08 -7.11 24.57
N ASP A 195 0.85 -7.77 23.69
CA ASP A 195 0.33 -8.75 22.74
C ASP A 195 1.09 -10.09 22.84
N SER A 196 0.81 -11.02 21.90
CA SER A 196 1.45 -12.36 21.92
C SER A 196 2.96 -12.34 21.68
N SER A 197 3.50 -11.25 21.13
CA SER A 197 4.92 -11.09 20.77
C SER A 197 5.63 -10.06 21.64
N TRP A 198 4.89 -9.17 22.27
CA TRP A 198 5.37 -8.04 23.03
C TRP A 198 4.66 -7.96 24.38
N GLY A 199 5.32 -8.35 25.44
CA GLY A 199 4.79 -8.33 26.81
C GLY A 199 5.53 -7.33 27.69
N PRO A 200 5.11 -7.16 28.98
CA PRO A 200 5.73 -6.22 29.91
C PRO A 200 7.24 -6.44 30.10
N GLN A 201 7.71 -7.69 30.04
CA GLN A 201 9.14 -8.03 30.08
C GLN A 201 9.93 -7.53 28.84
N ASN A 202 9.25 -7.15 27.77
CA ASN A 202 9.82 -6.58 26.56
C ASN A 202 9.66 -5.07 26.49
N GLY A 203 8.88 -4.48 27.43
CA GLY A 203 8.62 -3.06 27.50
C GLY A 203 7.18 -2.64 27.18
N ALA A 204 6.25 -3.59 26.97
CA ALA A 204 4.84 -3.29 26.88
C ALA A 204 4.31 -2.77 28.21
N ASP A 205 3.20 -2.03 28.15
CA ASP A 205 2.48 -1.55 29.32
C ASP A 205 2.09 -2.71 30.27
N ALA A 206 2.49 -2.61 31.51
CA ALA A 206 2.12 -3.54 32.55
C ALA A 206 0.75 -3.21 33.18
N PHE A 207 0.21 -2.01 32.93
CA PHE A 207 -0.99 -1.45 33.59
C PHE A 207 -1.99 -0.88 32.58
N VAL A 208 -2.40 -1.63 31.58
CA VAL A 208 -3.21 -1.27 30.39
C VAL A 208 -4.49 -0.45 30.63
N THR A 209 -4.84 -0.13 31.86
CA THR A 209 -6.00 0.67 32.24
C THR A 209 -5.68 1.78 33.23
N ASP A 210 -4.40 2.03 33.50
CA ASP A 210 -3.94 3.07 34.42
C ASP A 210 -2.89 3.95 33.78
N SER A 211 -3.32 5.01 33.11
CA SER A 211 -2.48 5.97 32.39
C SER A 211 -1.42 6.69 33.25
N THR A 212 -1.29 6.36 34.50
CA THR A 212 -0.26 6.87 35.40
C THR A 212 0.85 5.85 35.68
N GLN A 213 0.72 4.63 35.20
CA GLN A 213 1.64 3.52 35.40
C GLN A 213 1.83 2.73 34.09
N TRP A 214 3.05 2.31 33.77
CA TRP A 214 3.35 1.47 32.59
C TRP A 214 4.42 0.40 32.83
N LEU A 215 5.16 0.50 33.92
CA LEU A 215 6.26 -0.42 34.22
C LEU A 215 6.10 -1.00 35.64
N ASP A 216 6.31 -2.29 35.78
CA ASP A 216 6.40 -3.04 37.02
C ASP A 216 7.69 -3.88 37.00
N SER A 217 8.76 -3.34 37.54
CA SER A 217 10.12 -3.93 37.41
C SER A 217 10.30 -5.23 38.17
N ASP A 218 9.59 -5.43 39.29
CA ASP A 218 9.73 -6.64 40.11
C ASP A 218 8.51 -7.57 40.03
N ASN A 219 7.47 -7.14 39.30
CA ASN A 219 6.23 -7.87 39.05
C ASN A 219 5.43 -8.16 40.32
N ASP A 220 5.27 -7.20 41.21
CA ASP A 220 4.48 -7.32 42.43
C ASP A 220 3.06 -6.71 42.30
N GLY A 221 2.80 -5.98 41.19
CA GLY A 221 1.50 -5.38 40.87
C GLY A 221 1.38 -3.91 41.25
N PHE A 222 2.48 -3.29 41.70
CA PHE A 222 2.58 -1.83 41.90
C PHE A 222 3.50 -1.24 40.82
N GLY A 223 3.13 -0.09 40.26
CA GLY A 223 3.89 0.51 39.18
C GLY A 223 5.04 1.36 39.66
N ASP A 224 6.14 1.37 38.89
CA ASP A 224 7.39 2.04 39.22
C ASP A 224 7.27 3.57 39.28
N ASN A 225 6.22 4.16 38.71
CA ASN A 225 6.01 5.61 38.76
C ASN A 225 5.46 6.04 40.12
N LEU A 226 6.31 6.59 40.97
CA LEU A 226 5.93 7.07 42.29
C LEU A 226 4.87 8.17 42.32
N ASP A 227 4.75 8.93 41.23
CA ASP A 227 3.75 9.99 41.10
C ASP A 227 2.42 9.47 40.55
N GLY A 228 2.38 8.20 40.12
CA GLY A 228 1.20 7.51 39.62
C GLY A 228 0.32 6.93 40.72
N PHE A 229 -0.78 6.28 40.32
CA PHE A 229 -1.69 5.62 41.26
C PHE A 229 -0.96 4.46 41.98
N GLN A 230 -0.93 4.50 43.29
CA GLN A 230 -0.26 3.49 44.13
C GLN A 230 1.19 3.18 43.72
N GLY A 231 1.97 4.22 43.41
CA GLY A 231 3.35 4.06 42.93
C GLY A 231 4.23 3.28 43.90
N ASP A 232 5.01 2.35 43.35
CA ASP A 232 5.88 1.46 44.09
C ASP A 232 7.08 2.19 44.71
N HIS A 233 7.21 2.10 46.03
CA HIS A 233 8.33 2.68 46.77
C HIS A 233 9.57 1.74 46.79
N CYS A 234 9.41 0.50 46.36
CA CYS A 234 10.46 -0.52 46.35
C CYS A 234 10.60 -1.23 45.00
N PRO A 235 10.70 -0.54 43.84
CA PRO A 235 10.44 -1.03 42.47
C PRO A 235 11.36 -2.14 41.99
N PHE A 236 12.33 -2.59 42.78
CA PHE A 236 13.26 -3.70 42.46
C PHE A 236 13.20 -4.83 43.46
N ARG A 237 12.20 -4.81 44.36
CA ARG A 237 12.05 -5.79 45.40
C ARG A 237 10.59 -6.01 45.75
N ARG A 238 10.04 -7.09 45.25
CA ARG A 238 8.64 -7.48 45.48
C ARG A 238 8.18 -7.28 46.92
N GLY A 239 7.06 -6.60 47.08
CA GLY A 239 6.39 -6.40 48.34
C GLY A 239 4.87 -6.32 48.20
N TYR A 240 4.19 -6.24 49.32
CA TYR A 240 2.71 -6.25 49.33
C TYR A 240 2.13 -5.22 50.31
N SER A 241 2.96 -4.32 50.82
CA SER A 241 2.48 -3.24 51.68
C SER A 241 1.56 -2.28 50.91
N GLN A 242 0.46 -1.85 51.55
CA GLN A 242 -0.59 -1.06 50.93
C GLN A 242 -1.08 0.11 51.80
N GLN A 243 -0.50 0.30 52.99
CA GLN A 243 -0.94 1.30 53.94
C GLN A 243 -0.01 2.52 54.08
N ASP A 244 1.30 2.33 53.89
CA ASP A 244 2.28 3.39 54.00
C ASP A 244 3.15 3.56 52.73
N ARG A 245 3.96 2.58 52.39
CA ARG A 245 4.80 2.56 51.17
C ARG A 245 4.32 1.36 50.31
N PHE A 246 3.61 1.68 49.23
CA PHE A 246 3.14 0.64 48.32
C PHE A 246 4.29 -0.17 47.75
N GLY A 247 4.10 -1.47 47.54
CA GLY A 247 5.06 -2.35 46.87
C GLY A 247 6.30 -2.73 47.71
N CYS A 248 6.36 -2.31 48.99
CA CYS A 248 7.48 -2.71 49.84
C CYS A 248 7.19 -4.02 50.63
N LEU A 249 8.27 -4.59 51.17
CA LEU A 249 8.17 -5.83 51.97
C LEU A 249 7.27 -5.62 53.20
N ASP A 250 6.36 -6.55 53.38
CA ASP A 250 5.43 -6.65 54.51
C ASP A 250 5.47 -8.09 55.00
N SER A 251 6.31 -8.37 55.99
CA SER A 251 6.61 -9.76 56.42
C SER A 251 5.54 -10.34 57.32
N ASP A 252 4.79 -9.50 58.04
CA ASP A 252 3.76 -9.95 58.97
C ASP A 252 2.33 -9.85 58.40
N GLY A 253 2.16 -9.19 57.22
CA GLY A 253 0.91 -9.11 56.47
C GLY A 253 -0.08 -8.11 57.06
N ASP A 254 0.38 -7.09 57.80
CA ASP A 254 -0.47 -6.09 58.40
C ASP A 254 -0.79 -4.90 57.43
N GLY A 255 -0.18 -4.88 56.25
CA GLY A 255 -0.31 -3.91 55.22
C GLY A 255 0.67 -2.74 55.29
N TYR A 256 1.46 -2.65 56.36
CA TYR A 256 2.57 -1.67 56.49
C TYR A 256 3.87 -2.29 56.06
N SER A 257 4.78 -1.45 55.57
CA SER A 257 6.10 -1.90 55.15
C SER A 257 7.01 -2.17 56.37
N ASP A 258 7.88 -3.20 56.30
CA ASP A 258 8.90 -3.55 57.31
C ASP A 258 9.87 -2.40 57.67
#